data_b3e6162256b804fb04bacbf5f4943fe4
#
_entry.id   b3e6162256b804fb04bacbf5f4943fe4
#
_cell.length_a   1.000
_cell.length_b   1.000
_cell.length_c   1.000
_cell.angle_alpha   90.00
_cell.angle_beta   90.00
_cell.angle_gamma   90.00
#
_symmetry.space_group_name_H-M   'P 1'
#
loop_
_entity.id
_entity.type
_entity.pdbx_description
1 polymer ?
#
loop_
_entity_poly.entity_id
_entity_poly.type
_entity_poly.pdbx_seq_one_letter_code
_entity_poly.pdbx_strand_id
1 'polypeptide(L)'
;MNSSTSNDSPDRRGVIRRAGAGLTAALLASTPSSGQSSASPSPSPATPDPISHAGAGRPLTEKEKVARIASNTWPIRYIFKARGVILAPRPDVEQMKKKYGEITMLDFPNFTKETFPGVRDMDLFSGLFGDANDDSQFVKTLVIGANGASHQMTEFDPSSPAGKRWLEKMANKQITTGTRCHHISNNAPRNICDLDDEKRKEGIEVAKKWLDGAAMLGAKSMRVNSGGPRIAPSAAADPSSYPKNPELTRYLTNCIESFKEMAEHGGKVGVKVTLENHWGLTANPVNIRIIIEEVNSPFCEASPDFCNWEHEYLLFHGLQDLAPYAHTNVHAKYWNRWKDPDVQRNVRIMLNSGYTGLFALEYEEGPWDGVEGAKYLYNQVLAAL
;
A
#
# COMPACT_ATOMS: atom_id res chain seq x y z
N MET A 1 57.27 -2.83 -34.06
CA MET A 1 58.13 -2.07 -33.15
C MET A 1 57.47 -2.09 -31.78
N ASN A 2 58.20 -2.64 -30.85
CA ASN A 2 57.89 -2.90 -29.44
C ASN A 2 57.49 -1.67 -28.64
N SER A 3 56.60 -1.83 -27.67
CA SER A 3 57.03 -1.71 -26.27
C SER A 3 55.87 -2.07 -25.31
N SER A 4 56.13 -3.11 -24.57
CA SER A 4 55.44 -3.54 -23.35
C SER A 4 55.74 -2.60 -22.21
N THR A 5 54.78 -2.29 -21.35
CA THR A 5 55.04 -1.92 -19.95
C THR A 5 54.01 -2.57 -19.04
N SER A 6 54.50 -3.48 -18.26
CA SER A 6 53.91 -4.05 -17.07
C SER A 6 53.72 -2.99 -16.00
N ASN A 7 52.64 -3.06 -15.25
CA ASN A 7 52.55 -2.40 -13.96
C ASN A 7 51.98 -3.35 -12.90
N ASP A 8 52.87 -3.68 -11.98
CA ASP A 8 52.65 -4.41 -10.75
C ASP A 8 51.74 -3.65 -9.80
N SER A 9 50.83 -4.40 -9.21
CA SER A 9 50.09 -3.96 -8.02
C SER A 9 50.72 -4.51 -6.76
N PRO A 10 50.95 -3.71 -5.71
CA PRO A 10 51.45 -4.24 -4.45
C PRO A 10 50.32 -4.76 -3.55
N ASP A 11 50.58 -5.95 -3.09
CA ASP A 11 49.91 -6.67 -2.00
C ASP A 11 49.93 -5.84 -0.72
N ARG A 12 48.80 -5.69 -0.06
CA ARG A 12 48.69 -5.16 1.31
C ARG A 12 48.01 -6.14 2.24
N ARG A 13 48.74 -7.18 2.59
CA ARG A 13 48.52 -7.91 3.84
C ARG A 13 49.47 -7.40 4.92
N GLY A 14 48.93 -7.13 6.09
CA GLY A 14 49.66 -6.98 7.33
C GLY A 14 49.47 -5.60 7.95
N VAL A 15 48.84 -5.49 9.07
CA VAL A 15 49.41 -5.52 10.42
C VAL A 15 48.28 -5.18 11.41
N ILE A 16 47.83 -6.19 12.14
CA ILE A 16 47.18 -5.96 13.43
C ILE A 16 48.26 -6.15 14.50
N ARG A 17 48.57 -5.14 15.25
CA ARG A 17 49.26 -5.28 16.54
C ARG A 17 48.61 -4.43 17.61
N ARG A 18 48.29 -5.13 18.67
CA ARG A 18 47.81 -4.80 20.00
C ARG A 18 48.43 -3.54 20.61
N ALA A 19 47.61 -2.78 21.33
CA ALA A 19 48.05 -2.07 22.54
C ALA A 19 46.92 -2.13 23.56
N GLY A 20 47.15 -2.87 24.63
CA GLY A 20 46.37 -2.82 25.86
C GLY A 20 47.12 -1.97 26.87
N ALA A 21 46.40 -1.21 27.65
CA ALA A 21 46.74 -0.64 28.97
C ALA A 21 45.38 -0.09 29.47
N GLY A 22 44.78 -0.51 30.56
CA GLY A 22 45.26 -0.58 31.90
C GLY A 22 44.89 0.73 32.60
N LEU A 23 43.68 0.84 33.22
CA LEU A 23 43.42 1.90 34.21
C LEU A 23 42.66 1.29 35.40
N THR A 24 43.35 1.37 36.50
CA THR A 24 43.06 0.92 37.85
C THR A 24 41.92 1.73 38.51
N ALA A 25 41.13 1.02 39.29
CA ALA A 25 40.09 1.53 40.20
C ALA A 25 40.68 2.34 41.34
N ALA A 26 40.02 3.41 41.72
CA ALA A 26 40.16 4.05 43.03
C ALA A 26 38.84 3.96 43.78
N LEU A 27 38.82 3.13 44.81
CA LEU A 27 37.79 3.11 45.84
C LEU A 27 37.93 4.33 46.75
N LEU A 28 36.88 5.09 46.93
CA LEU A 28 36.69 5.95 48.08
C LEU A 28 35.42 5.54 48.80
N ALA A 29 35.62 5.04 50.01
CA ALA A 29 34.59 4.73 50.98
C ALA A 29 34.06 6.01 51.63
N SER A 30 32.77 6.18 51.76
CA SER A 30 32.11 7.06 52.70
C SER A 30 30.93 6.36 53.31
N THR A 31 30.86 6.36 54.62
CA THR A 31 29.97 5.71 55.57
C THR A 31 28.56 6.32 55.59
N PRO A 32 27.55 5.61 56.11
CA PRO A 32 26.15 5.84 55.85
C PRO A 32 25.51 6.84 56.85
N SER A 33 24.60 7.64 56.27
CA SER A 33 23.61 8.39 57.07
C SER A 33 22.27 7.71 56.91
N SER A 34 21.69 7.27 58.00
CA SER A 34 20.41 6.66 58.16
C SER A 34 19.27 7.67 57.92
N GLY A 35 18.51 7.41 56.88
CA GLY A 35 17.23 8.08 56.66
C GLY A 35 16.28 7.06 56.03
N GLN A 36 15.44 6.42 56.84
CA GLN A 36 14.33 5.59 56.41
C GLN A 36 13.28 6.45 55.64
N SER A 37 13.19 6.25 54.35
CA SER A 37 12.04 6.64 53.57
C SER A 37 11.51 5.37 52.89
N SER A 38 10.31 4.95 53.29
CA SER A 38 9.58 3.84 52.70
C SER A 38 9.13 4.20 51.28
N ALA A 39 9.94 3.89 50.28
CA ALA A 39 9.51 3.91 48.90
C ALA A 39 8.94 2.53 48.56
N SER A 40 7.67 2.48 48.18
CA SER A 40 7.02 1.32 47.61
C SER A 40 7.79 0.87 46.35
N PRO A 41 7.97 -0.42 46.10
CA PRO A 41 8.66 -0.89 44.91
C PRO A 41 7.85 -0.50 43.68
N SER A 42 8.48 0.20 42.75
CA SER A 42 7.94 0.39 41.37
C SER A 42 7.65 -0.97 40.76
N PRO A 43 6.51 -1.15 40.10
CA PRO A 43 6.25 -2.39 39.40
C PRO A 43 7.32 -2.62 38.34
N SER A 44 7.95 -3.78 38.39
CA SER A 44 8.81 -4.26 37.29
C SER A 44 8.04 -4.19 35.98
N PRO A 45 8.68 -3.81 34.85
CA PRO A 45 8.01 -3.89 33.57
C PRO A 45 7.56 -5.35 33.37
N ALA A 46 6.27 -5.51 33.17
CA ALA A 46 5.70 -6.81 32.86
C ALA A 46 6.43 -7.36 31.62
N THR A 47 7.01 -8.54 31.73
CA THR A 47 7.42 -9.32 30.58
C THR A 47 6.20 -9.44 29.69
N PRO A 48 6.30 -9.09 28.37
CA PRO A 48 5.18 -9.33 27.48
C PRO A 48 4.85 -10.83 27.54
N ASP A 49 3.59 -11.12 27.87
CA ASP A 49 3.09 -12.49 27.81
C ASP A 49 3.44 -13.08 26.44
N PRO A 50 3.87 -14.34 26.37
CA PRO A 50 4.06 -15.03 25.10
C PRO A 50 2.73 -14.90 24.36
N ILE A 51 2.77 -14.40 23.12
CA ILE A 51 1.64 -14.18 22.24
C ILE A 51 0.66 -15.35 22.41
N SER A 52 -0.39 -15.12 23.16
CA SER A 52 -1.49 -16.06 23.22
C SER A 52 -2.03 -16.11 21.80
N HIS A 53 -1.81 -17.22 21.10
CA HIS A 53 -2.50 -17.52 19.87
C HIS A 53 -3.98 -17.30 20.17
N ALA A 54 -4.55 -16.24 19.56
CA ALA A 54 -5.96 -15.91 19.73
C ALA A 54 -6.74 -17.20 19.55
N GLY A 55 -7.53 -17.56 20.57
CA GLY A 55 -8.16 -18.87 20.67
C GLY A 55 -8.81 -19.22 19.35
N ALA A 56 -8.64 -20.45 18.89
CA ALA A 56 -9.19 -20.95 17.65
C ALA A 56 -10.70 -20.72 17.67
N GLY A 57 -11.13 -19.59 17.09
CA GLY A 57 -12.53 -19.31 16.85
C GLY A 57 -13.13 -20.45 16.01
N ARG A 58 -14.44 -20.64 16.06
CA ARG A 58 -15.08 -21.63 15.19
C ARG A 58 -14.65 -21.38 13.72
N PRO A 59 -14.53 -22.44 12.91
CA PRO A 59 -14.29 -22.30 11.48
C PRO A 59 -15.34 -21.36 10.84
N LEU A 60 -14.89 -20.51 9.93
CA LEU A 60 -15.81 -19.64 9.17
C LEU A 60 -16.70 -20.51 8.27
N THR A 61 -17.96 -20.17 8.20
CA THR A 61 -18.86 -20.71 7.16
C THR A 61 -18.46 -20.17 5.80
N GLU A 62 -18.81 -20.85 4.72
CA GLU A 62 -18.53 -20.39 3.35
C GLU A 62 -19.06 -18.97 3.09
N LYS A 63 -20.25 -18.63 3.63
CA LYS A 63 -20.80 -17.28 3.55
C LYS A 63 -19.91 -16.24 4.25
N GLU A 64 -19.36 -16.58 5.40
CA GLU A 64 -18.45 -15.70 6.15
C GLU A 64 -17.10 -15.55 5.46
N LYS A 65 -16.58 -16.62 4.85
CA LYS A 65 -15.36 -16.56 4.04
C LYS A 65 -15.55 -15.65 2.83
N VAL A 66 -16.63 -15.84 2.06
CA VAL A 66 -16.95 -15.00 0.91
C VAL A 66 -17.12 -13.53 1.31
N ALA A 67 -17.69 -13.26 2.49
CA ALA A 67 -17.82 -11.90 3.02
C ALA A 67 -16.47 -11.25 3.41
N ARG A 68 -15.36 -11.99 3.39
CA ARG A 68 -13.99 -11.50 3.59
C ARG A 68 -13.28 -11.17 2.27
N ILE A 69 -13.97 -11.24 1.14
CA ILE A 69 -13.38 -11.04 -0.19
C ILE A 69 -13.98 -9.80 -0.84
N ALA A 70 -13.12 -8.98 -1.44
CA ALA A 70 -13.50 -7.89 -2.34
C ALA A 70 -13.01 -8.18 -3.77
N SER A 71 -13.88 -8.00 -4.76
CA SER A 71 -13.44 -7.96 -6.15
C SER A 71 -12.61 -6.70 -6.41
N ASN A 72 -11.64 -6.76 -7.32
CA ASN A 72 -10.78 -5.63 -7.64
C ASN A 72 -10.82 -5.35 -9.15
N THR A 73 -10.81 -4.08 -9.53
CA THR A 73 -10.87 -3.66 -10.94
C THR A 73 -9.53 -3.76 -11.66
N TRP A 74 -8.40 -3.77 -10.93
CA TRP A 74 -7.07 -3.76 -11.53
C TRP A 74 -6.77 -4.98 -12.42
N PRO A 75 -7.12 -6.23 -12.06
CA PRO A 75 -6.89 -7.41 -12.89
C PRO A 75 -7.50 -7.29 -14.29
N ILE A 76 -8.66 -6.65 -14.40
CA ILE A 76 -9.42 -6.54 -15.64
C ILE A 76 -9.36 -5.16 -16.27
N ARG A 77 -8.40 -4.30 -15.83
CA ARG A 77 -8.24 -2.92 -16.33
C ARG A 77 -8.18 -2.80 -17.85
N TYR A 78 -7.74 -3.85 -18.52
CA TYR A 78 -7.58 -3.88 -19.98
C TYR A 78 -8.90 -3.91 -20.78
N ILE A 79 -10.01 -4.32 -20.16
CA ILE A 79 -11.32 -4.35 -20.81
C ILE A 79 -12.18 -3.13 -20.47
N PHE A 80 -11.66 -2.20 -19.63
CA PHE A 80 -12.38 -0.98 -19.30
C PHE A 80 -12.28 0.08 -20.40
N LYS A 81 -13.41 0.71 -20.71
CA LYS A 81 -13.45 1.98 -21.43
C LYS A 81 -13.16 3.12 -20.46
N ALA A 82 -11.90 3.51 -20.34
CA ALA A 82 -11.47 4.54 -19.40
C ALA A 82 -10.43 5.45 -20.03
N ARG A 83 -10.29 6.69 -19.52
CA ARG A 83 -9.29 7.67 -19.97
C ARG A 83 -8.04 7.74 -19.11
N GLY A 84 -8.14 7.40 -17.82
CA GLY A 84 -7.09 7.63 -16.85
C GLY A 84 -5.96 6.59 -16.84
N VAL A 85 -6.06 5.54 -17.64
CA VAL A 85 -5.06 4.47 -17.68
C VAL A 85 -4.44 4.37 -19.07
N ILE A 86 -3.21 4.85 -19.22
CA ILE A 86 -2.42 4.62 -20.42
C ILE A 86 -1.78 3.24 -20.25
N LEU A 87 -2.38 2.26 -20.89
CA LEU A 87 -1.83 0.91 -20.93
C LEU A 87 -1.01 0.76 -22.20
N ALA A 88 0.20 0.23 -22.06
CA ALA A 88 0.97 -0.17 -23.24
C ALA A 88 0.16 -1.23 -24.02
N PRO A 89 0.09 -1.16 -25.35
CA PRO A 89 -0.57 -2.18 -26.16
C PRO A 89 0.04 -3.56 -25.86
N ARG A 90 -0.79 -4.51 -25.47
CA ARG A 90 -0.39 -5.90 -25.21
C ARG A 90 -1.23 -6.84 -26.08
N PRO A 91 -0.66 -7.90 -26.63
CA PRO A 91 -1.42 -8.85 -27.49
C PRO A 91 -2.59 -9.52 -26.77
N ASP A 92 -2.48 -9.72 -25.45
CA ASP A 92 -3.50 -10.32 -24.61
C ASP A 92 -4.73 -9.39 -24.38
N VAL A 93 -4.55 -8.07 -24.52
CA VAL A 93 -5.65 -7.09 -24.33
C VAL A 93 -6.76 -7.31 -25.36
N GLU A 94 -6.42 -7.45 -26.64
CA GLU A 94 -7.41 -7.68 -27.70
C GLU A 94 -8.10 -9.05 -27.52
N GLN A 95 -7.38 -10.05 -27.03
CA GLN A 95 -7.97 -11.36 -26.73
C GLN A 95 -8.95 -11.25 -25.54
N MET A 96 -8.60 -10.51 -24.49
CA MET A 96 -9.48 -10.27 -23.35
C MET A 96 -10.75 -9.51 -23.77
N LYS A 97 -10.61 -8.44 -24.56
CA LYS A 97 -11.77 -7.69 -25.10
C LYS A 97 -12.68 -8.56 -25.95
N LYS A 98 -12.12 -9.44 -26.77
CA LYS A 98 -12.89 -10.39 -27.57
C LYS A 98 -13.60 -11.42 -26.70
N LYS A 99 -12.97 -11.89 -25.62
CA LYS A 99 -13.49 -12.95 -24.75
C LYS A 99 -14.57 -12.42 -23.78
N TYR A 100 -14.38 -11.24 -23.20
CA TYR A 100 -15.21 -10.69 -22.12
C TYR A 100 -16.01 -9.45 -22.52
N GLY A 101 -15.75 -8.88 -23.68
CA GLY A 101 -16.29 -7.59 -24.07
C GLY A 101 -15.58 -6.42 -23.41
N GLU A 102 -15.99 -5.20 -23.76
CA GLU A 102 -15.54 -3.99 -23.08
C GLU A 102 -16.63 -3.53 -22.11
N ILE A 103 -16.20 -3.10 -20.92
CA ILE A 103 -17.08 -2.63 -19.85
C ILE A 103 -16.73 -1.21 -19.41
N THR A 104 -17.64 -0.54 -18.73
CA THR A 104 -17.39 0.70 -17.99
C THR A 104 -17.31 0.40 -16.49
N MET A 105 -16.88 1.38 -15.68
CA MET A 105 -16.92 1.23 -14.23
C MET A 105 -18.36 1.01 -13.70
N LEU A 106 -19.36 1.53 -14.37
CA LEU A 106 -20.78 1.31 -14.02
C LEU A 106 -21.26 -0.13 -14.26
N ASP A 107 -20.53 -0.91 -15.05
CA ASP A 107 -20.85 -2.33 -15.30
C ASP A 107 -20.17 -3.25 -14.29
N PHE A 108 -19.10 -2.77 -13.62
CA PHE A 108 -18.30 -3.58 -12.69
C PHE A 108 -19.10 -4.18 -11.52
N PRO A 109 -20.11 -3.53 -10.94
CA PRO A 109 -20.99 -4.15 -9.94
C PRO A 109 -21.68 -5.43 -10.42
N ASN A 110 -22.17 -5.47 -11.66
CA ASN A 110 -22.75 -6.67 -12.26
C ASN A 110 -21.67 -7.71 -12.54
N PHE A 111 -20.53 -7.30 -13.13
CA PHE A 111 -19.38 -8.17 -13.35
C PHE A 111 -18.94 -8.88 -12.07
N THR A 112 -18.86 -8.16 -10.94
CA THR A 112 -18.53 -8.73 -9.63
C THR A 112 -19.49 -9.87 -9.25
N LYS A 113 -20.80 -9.66 -9.36
CA LYS A 113 -21.81 -10.66 -8.99
C LYS A 113 -21.79 -11.89 -9.90
N GLU A 114 -21.56 -11.69 -11.17
CA GLU A 114 -21.53 -12.76 -12.18
C GLU A 114 -20.26 -13.58 -12.07
N THR A 115 -19.12 -12.93 -11.79
CA THR A 115 -17.82 -13.59 -11.76
C THR A 115 -17.52 -14.23 -10.41
N PHE A 116 -17.96 -13.62 -9.30
CA PHE A 116 -17.68 -14.05 -7.93
C PHE A 116 -18.97 -14.20 -7.12
N PRO A 117 -19.68 -15.34 -7.24
CA PRO A 117 -20.95 -15.54 -6.55
C PRO A 117 -20.85 -15.30 -5.04
N GLY A 118 -21.71 -14.40 -4.54
CA GLY A 118 -21.76 -14.04 -3.13
C GLY A 118 -20.87 -12.88 -2.70
N VAL A 119 -19.86 -12.51 -3.48
CA VAL A 119 -19.03 -11.31 -3.24
C VAL A 119 -19.87 -10.06 -3.49
N ARG A 120 -19.79 -9.11 -2.56
CA ARG A 120 -20.53 -7.83 -2.60
C ARG A 120 -19.60 -6.63 -2.52
N ASP A 121 -18.45 -6.80 -1.91
CA ASP A 121 -17.50 -5.72 -1.68
C ASP A 121 -16.55 -5.59 -2.87
N MET A 122 -16.23 -4.34 -3.20
CA MET A 122 -15.41 -3.99 -4.35
C MET A 122 -14.28 -3.05 -3.93
N ASP A 123 -13.12 -3.25 -4.51
CA ASP A 123 -11.99 -2.33 -4.50
C ASP A 123 -11.88 -1.71 -5.91
N LEU A 124 -12.03 -0.39 -5.98
CA LEU A 124 -12.16 0.33 -7.23
C LEU A 124 -10.90 1.18 -7.50
N PHE A 125 -10.23 0.93 -8.61
CA PHE A 125 -9.10 1.74 -9.04
C PHE A 125 -9.55 3.06 -9.65
N SER A 126 -9.14 4.18 -9.04
CA SER A 126 -9.59 5.52 -9.40
C SER A 126 -9.28 5.94 -10.85
N GLY A 127 -8.23 5.38 -11.46
CA GLY A 127 -7.87 5.64 -12.84
C GLY A 127 -8.88 5.12 -13.88
N LEU A 128 -9.88 4.31 -13.46
CA LEU A 128 -10.94 3.78 -14.32
C LEU A 128 -12.27 4.52 -14.17
N PHE A 129 -12.33 5.55 -13.32
CA PHE A 129 -13.54 6.32 -13.05
C PHE A 129 -13.90 7.26 -14.21
N GLY A 130 -15.18 7.54 -14.31
CA GLY A 130 -15.73 8.47 -15.28
C GLY A 130 -16.24 7.83 -16.57
N ASP A 131 -16.95 8.63 -17.33
CA ASP A 131 -17.38 8.31 -18.71
C ASP A 131 -16.31 8.80 -19.68
N ALA A 132 -15.69 7.90 -20.43
CA ALA A 132 -14.64 8.22 -21.38
C ALA A 132 -15.05 9.25 -22.46
N ASN A 133 -16.34 9.48 -22.65
CA ASN A 133 -16.88 10.41 -23.63
C ASN A 133 -17.27 11.78 -23.05
N ASP A 134 -17.12 11.99 -21.72
CA ASP A 134 -17.53 13.24 -21.06
C ASP A 134 -16.32 13.95 -20.47
N ASP A 135 -15.75 14.89 -21.23
CA ASP A 135 -14.58 15.67 -20.83
C ASP A 135 -14.78 16.49 -19.53
N SER A 136 -16.04 16.84 -19.22
CA SER A 136 -16.35 17.66 -18.04
C SER A 136 -16.13 16.94 -16.69
N GLN A 137 -15.89 15.63 -16.74
CA GLN A 137 -15.58 14.80 -15.58
C GLN A 137 -14.08 14.73 -15.27
N PHE A 138 -13.23 15.34 -16.11
CA PHE A 138 -11.79 15.12 -16.03
C PHE A 138 -11.01 16.43 -15.95
N VAL A 139 -9.85 16.33 -15.30
CA VAL A 139 -8.84 17.39 -15.25
C VAL A 139 -7.54 16.88 -15.87
N LYS A 140 -6.75 17.81 -16.39
CA LYS A 140 -5.40 17.52 -16.88
C LYS A 140 -4.40 17.79 -15.76
N THR A 141 -3.65 16.78 -15.39
CA THR A 141 -2.61 16.84 -14.35
C THR A 141 -1.24 16.65 -14.98
N LEU A 142 -0.28 17.49 -14.62
CA LEU A 142 1.12 17.30 -15.02
C LEU A 142 1.77 16.31 -14.07
N VAL A 143 2.28 15.21 -14.60
CA VAL A 143 3.00 14.19 -13.83
C VAL A 143 4.44 14.15 -14.28
N ILE A 144 5.35 14.16 -13.29
CA ILE A 144 6.78 13.99 -13.54
C ILE A 144 7.11 12.51 -13.38
N GLY A 145 7.55 11.86 -14.45
CA GLY A 145 7.99 10.48 -14.45
C GLY A 145 9.30 10.27 -13.68
N ALA A 146 9.64 9.02 -13.42
CA ALA A 146 10.86 8.66 -12.70
C ALA A 146 12.16 9.11 -13.40
N ASN A 147 12.11 9.30 -14.70
CA ASN A 147 13.20 9.82 -15.54
C ASN A 147 13.26 11.36 -15.63
N GLY A 148 12.44 12.07 -14.84
CA GLY A 148 12.31 13.52 -14.87
C GLY A 148 11.48 14.08 -16.05
N ALA A 149 11.02 13.23 -16.96
CA ALA A 149 10.15 13.68 -18.06
C ALA A 149 8.75 13.99 -17.52
N SER A 150 8.22 15.14 -17.92
CA SER A 150 6.84 15.51 -17.61
C SER A 150 5.90 15.01 -18.71
N HIS A 151 4.73 14.51 -18.31
CA HIS A 151 3.65 14.17 -19.22
C HIS A 151 2.30 14.59 -18.64
N GLN A 152 1.37 14.94 -19.50
CA GLN A 152 0.00 15.21 -19.10
C GLN A 152 -0.77 13.91 -18.92
N MET A 153 -1.42 13.77 -17.76
CA MET A 153 -2.42 12.73 -17.53
C MET A 153 -3.80 13.36 -17.49
N THR A 154 -4.79 12.60 -17.90
CA THR A 154 -6.20 12.94 -17.74
C THR A 154 -6.74 12.14 -16.56
N GLU A 155 -7.18 12.83 -15.52
CA GLU A 155 -7.64 12.20 -14.27
C GLU A 155 -9.07 12.61 -13.98
N PHE A 156 -9.86 11.69 -13.43
CA PHE A 156 -11.21 11.97 -13.00
C PHE A 156 -11.21 13.02 -11.86
N ASP A 157 -12.09 13.99 -11.95
CA ASP A 157 -12.29 15.01 -10.91
C ASP A 157 -13.55 14.70 -10.09
N PRO A 158 -13.43 14.10 -8.90
CA PRO A 158 -14.56 13.78 -8.04
C PRO A 158 -15.29 15.03 -7.51
N SER A 159 -14.67 16.21 -7.59
CA SER A 159 -15.23 17.46 -7.08
C SER A 159 -16.03 18.25 -8.11
N SER A 160 -15.83 17.98 -9.40
CA SER A 160 -16.57 18.65 -10.46
C SER A 160 -18.07 18.31 -10.41
N PRO A 161 -18.96 19.22 -10.87
CA PRO A 161 -20.39 18.90 -10.93
C PRO A 161 -20.71 17.66 -11.76
N ALA A 162 -19.96 17.41 -12.84
CA ALA A 162 -20.12 16.21 -13.67
C ALA A 162 -19.59 14.96 -12.99
N GLY A 163 -18.43 15.05 -12.32
CA GLY A 163 -17.87 13.97 -11.53
C GLY A 163 -18.80 13.55 -10.39
N LYS A 164 -19.37 14.51 -9.65
CA LYS A 164 -20.36 14.21 -8.60
C LYS A 164 -21.58 13.48 -9.12
N ARG A 165 -22.15 13.93 -10.23
CA ARG A 165 -23.28 13.22 -10.88
C ARG A 165 -22.90 11.80 -11.31
N TRP A 166 -21.67 11.60 -11.76
CA TRP A 166 -21.19 10.27 -12.10
C TRP A 166 -21.05 9.38 -10.86
N LEU A 167 -20.51 9.92 -9.75
CA LEU A 167 -20.41 9.20 -8.47
C LEU A 167 -21.80 8.82 -7.93
N GLU A 168 -22.80 9.69 -8.06
CA GLU A 168 -24.19 9.38 -7.71
C GLU A 168 -24.75 8.23 -8.56
N LYS A 169 -24.46 8.21 -9.88
CA LYS A 169 -24.84 7.08 -10.75
C LYS A 169 -24.19 5.78 -10.29
N MET A 170 -22.91 5.81 -9.92
CA MET A 170 -22.20 4.65 -9.43
C MET A 170 -22.76 4.16 -8.08
N ALA A 171 -23.04 5.06 -7.14
CA ALA A 171 -23.68 4.73 -5.86
C ALA A 171 -25.06 4.08 -6.08
N ASN A 172 -25.89 4.61 -6.96
CA ASN A 172 -27.18 4.02 -7.33
C ASN A 172 -27.01 2.62 -7.96
N LYS A 173 -25.99 2.43 -8.78
CA LYS A 173 -25.68 1.13 -9.37
C LYS A 173 -25.31 0.09 -8.31
N GLN A 174 -24.53 0.48 -7.30
CA GLN A 174 -24.20 -0.37 -6.15
C GLN A 174 -25.48 -0.79 -5.40
N ILE A 175 -26.37 0.16 -5.12
CA ILE A 175 -27.65 -0.11 -4.43
C ILE A 175 -28.47 -1.13 -5.23
N THR A 176 -28.64 -0.91 -6.52
CA THR A 176 -29.48 -1.79 -7.38
C THR A 176 -28.91 -3.19 -7.57
N THR A 177 -27.59 -3.32 -7.49
CA THR A 177 -26.91 -4.63 -7.61
C THR A 177 -26.69 -5.32 -6.26
N GLY A 178 -26.84 -4.58 -5.14
CA GLY A 178 -26.52 -5.07 -3.80
C GLY A 178 -25.02 -5.25 -3.56
N THR A 179 -24.17 -4.50 -4.31
CA THR A 179 -22.74 -4.43 -4.12
C THR A 179 -22.35 -3.20 -3.30
N ARG A 180 -21.08 -3.07 -2.90
CA ARG A 180 -20.57 -1.95 -2.10
C ARG A 180 -19.16 -1.61 -2.55
N CYS A 181 -18.86 -0.33 -2.69
CA CYS A 181 -17.47 0.13 -2.70
C CYS A 181 -16.91 0.04 -1.28
N HIS A 182 -15.95 -0.83 -1.04
CA HIS A 182 -15.32 -0.98 0.27
C HIS A 182 -14.03 -0.17 0.35
N HIS A 183 -13.25 -0.20 -0.71
CA HIS A 183 -11.97 0.48 -0.83
C HIS A 183 -11.85 1.19 -2.18
N ILE A 184 -11.12 2.29 -2.21
CA ILE A 184 -10.68 2.91 -3.44
C ILE A 184 -9.16 2.85 -3.51
N SER A 185 -8.64 2.06 -4.44
CA SER A 185 -7.23 2.08 -4.84
C SER A 185 -6.95 3.36 -5.62
N ASN A 186 -6.82 4.48 -4.90
CA ASN A 186 -6.66 5.78 -5.51
C ASN A 186 -5.22 6.03 -5.97
N ASN A 187 -5.07 6.65 -7.14
CA ASN A 187 -3.77 6.93 -7.74
C ASN A 187 -3.42 8.43 -7.77
N ALA A 188 -4.30 9.29 -7.33
CA ALA A 188 -4.07 10.73 -7.19
C ALA A 188 -4.35 11.18 -5.74
N PRO A 189 -3.54 12.09 -5.18
CA PRO A 189 -2.32 12.70 -5.71
C PRO A 189 -1.10 11.78 -5.60
N ARG A 190 0.09 12.32 -6.05
CA ARG A 190 1.38 11.60 -6.00
C ARG A 190 2.49 12.42 -5.33
N ASN A 191 2.15 13.52 -4.70
CA ASN A 191 3.09 14.56 -4.24
C ASN A 191 2.87 14.99 -2.77
N ILE A 192 2.20 14.17 -1.97
CA ILE A 192 1.85 14.53 -0.58
C ILE A 192 3.04 14.61 0.39
N CYS A 193 4.21 14.10 0.00
CA CYS A 193 5.44 14.25 0.77
C CYS A 193 6.47 15.16 0.07
N ASP A 194 6.08 15.87 -0.99
CA ASP A 194 6.99 16.75 -1.75
C ASP A 194 7.68 17.76 -0.83
N LEU A 195 8.94 18.09 -1.15
CA LEU A 195 9.70 19.11 -0.44
C LEU A 195 9.27 20.54 -0.80
N ASP A 196 8.58 20.70 -1.91
CA ASP A 196 7.88 21.91 -2.30
C ASP A 196 6.53 21.95 -1.59
N ASP A 197 6.40 22.92 -0.67
CA ASP A 197 5.21 23.06 0.18
C ASP A 197 3.92 23.35 -0.61
N GLU A 198 4.02 24.07 -1.72
CA GLU A 198 2.84 24.41 -2.54
C GLU A 198 2.32 23.16 -3.25
N LYS A 199 3.21 22.38 -3.87
CA LYS A 199 2.84 21.10 -4.48
C LYS A 199 2.25 20.12 -3.47
N ARG A 200 2.85 20.06 -2.27
CA ARG A 200 2.36 19.19 -1.21
C ARG A 200 0.95 19.59 -0.77
N LYS A 201 0.70 20.88 -0.53
CA LYS A 201 -0.64 21.39 -0.17
C LYS A 201 -1.66 21.14 -1.26
N GLU A 202 -1.31 21.37 -2.53
CA GLU A 202 -2.16 21.03 -3.67
C GLU A 202 -2.51 19.54 -3.66
N GLY A 203 -1.53 18.66 -3.41
CA GLY A 203 -1.76 17.22 -3.30
C GLY A 203 -2.72 16.85 -2.17
N ILE A 204 -2.60 17.48 -1.00
CA ILE A 204 -3.53 17.26 0.12
C ILE A 204 -4.96 17.65 -0.26
N GLU A 205 -5.14 18.79 -0.93
CA GLU A 205 -6.46 19.21 -1.38
C GLU A 205 -7.08 18.26 -2.42
N VAL A 206 -6.26 17.73 -3.34
CA VAL A 206 -6.70 16.67 -4.26
C VAL A 206 -7.13 15.42 -3.49
N ALA A 207 -6.36 15.00 -2.49
CA ALA A 207 -6.71 13.84 -1.66
C ALA A 207 -8.04 14.05 -0.89
N LYS A 208 -8.28 15.25 -0.34
CA LYS A 208 -9.54 15.57 0.34
C LYS A 208 -10.74 15.48 -0.60
N LYS A 209 -10.63 16.01 -1.84
CA LYS A 209 -11.68 15.86 -2.86
C LYS A 209 -11.99 14.40 -3.16
N TRP A 210 -10.96 13.55 -3.19
CA TRP A 210 -11.14 12.11 -3.38
C TRP A 210 -11.76 11.43 -2.16
N LEU A 211 -11.45 11.87 -0.92
CA LEU A 211 -12.10 11.39 0.30
C LEU A 211 -13.60 11.71 0.29
N ASP A 212 -13.98 12.93 -0.15
CA ASP A 212 -15.37 13.31 -0.32
C ASP A 212 -16.07 12.40 -1.37
N GLY A 213 -15.41 12.15 -2.51
CA GLY A 213 -15.91 11.24 -3.53
C GLY A 213 -16.03 9.79 -3.03
N ALA A 214 -15.08 9.33 -2.22
CA ALA A 214 -15.12 8.01 -1.59
C ALA A 214 -16.29 7.90 -0.62
N ALA A 215 -16.57 8.94 0.16
CA ALA A 215 -17.72 9.00 1.04
C ALA A 215 -19.04 8.92 0.28
N MET A 216 -19.16 9.58 -0.89
CA MET A 216 -20.34 9.47 -1.77
C MET A 216 -20.59 8.02 -2.23
N LEU A 217 -19.55 7.22 -2.40
CA LEU A 217 -19.64 5.79 -2.76
C LEU A 217 -19.82 4.88 -1.54
N GLY A 218 -19.77 5.41 -0.31
CA GLY A 218 -19.84 4.64 0.92
C GLY A 218 -18.59 3.82 1.23
N ALA A 219 -17.45 4.16 0.63
CA ALA A 219 -16.17 3.49 0.88
C ALA A 219 -15.75 3.61 2.35
N LYS A 220 -15.09 2.56 2.85
CA LYS A 220 -14.57 2.54 4.23
C LYS A 220 -13.17 3.09 4.31
N SER A 221 -12.41 2.94 3.24
CA SER A 221 -11.03 3.42 3.15
C SER A 221 -10.64 3.77 1.72
N MET A 222 -9.59 4.56 1.60
CA MET A 222 -9.01 4.97 0.34
C MET A 222 -7.49 5.06 0.46
N ARG A 223 -6.79 4.45 -0.49
CA ARG A 223 -5.34 4.58 -0.60
C ARG A 223 -4.95 5.99 -1.03
N VAL A 224 -3.88 6.51 -0.42
CA VAL A 224 -3.17 7.70 -0.90
C VAL A 224 -1.69 7.34 -1.05
N ASN A 225 -1.15 7.50 -2.25
CA ASN A 225 0.26 7.26 -2.51
C ASN A 225 1.12 8.33 -1.84
N SER A 226 2.15 7.92 -1.10
CA SER A 226 3.04 8.86 -0.42
C SER A 226 3.82 9.77 -1.38
N GLY A 227 4.16 9.25 -2.55
CA GLY A 227 5.19 9.88 -3.38
C GLY A 227 6.57 9.71 -2.75
N GLY A 228 7.45 10.69 -3.00
CA GLY A 228 8.81 10.72 -2.44
C GLY A 228 9.88 10.20 -3.37
N PRO A 229 11.12 10.15 -2.88
CA PRO A 229 12.24 9.78 -3.71
C PRO A 229 12.07 8.35 -4.20
N ARG A 230 12.20 8.14 -5.49
CA ARG A 230 12.25 6.81 -6.08
C ARG A 230 13.67 6.30 -6.03
N ILE A 231 13.84 5.09 -5.50
CA ILE A 231 15.09 4.36 -5.59
C ILE A 231 15.23 3.86 -7.03
N ALA A 232 16.37 4.11 -7.66
CA ALA A 232 16.63 3.55 -8.98
C ALA A 232 16.61 2.01 -8.90
N PRO A 233 16.04 1.30 -9.90
CA PRO A 233 16.00 -0.17 -9.88
C PRO A 233 17.37 -0.82 -9.71
N SER A 234 18.44 -0.20 -10.24
CA SER A 234 19.82 -0.63 -10.04
C SER A 234 20.30 -0.51 -8.59
N ALA A 235 19.76 0.44 -7.84
CA ALA A 235 20.07 0.63 -6.43
C ALA A 235 19.25 -0.31 -5.54
N ALA A 236 18.04 -0.72 -5.97
CA ALA A 236 17.23 -1.69 -5.27
C ALA A 236 17.83 -3.10 -5.26
N ALA A 237 18.71 -3.41 -6.20
CA ALA A 237 19.40 -4.69 -6.28
C ALA A 237 20.61 -4.81 -5.33
N ASP A 238 21.11 -3.70 -4.80
CA ASP A 238 22.24 -3.65 -3.89
C ASP A 238 21.84 -2.96 -2.57
N PRO A 239 21.65 -3.71 -1.48
CA PRO A 239 21.31 -3.13 -0.17
C PRO A 239 22.32 -2.12 0.35
N SER A 240 23.59 -2.21 -0.10
CA SER A 240 24.63 -1.25 0.28
C SER A 240 24.47 0.11 -0.39
N SER A 241 23.74 0.15 -1.49
CA SER A 241 23.40 1.36 -2.25
C SER A 241 22.07 2.00 -1.83
N TYR A 242 21.49 1.54 -0.74
CA TYR A 242 20.28 2.18 -0.18
C TYR A 242 20.52 3.69 -0.10
N PRO A 243 19.62 4.50 -0.68
CA PRO A 243 19.94 5.90 -0.87
C PRO A 243 20.22 6.55 0.47
N LYS A 244 21.43 6.95 0.67
CA LYS A 244 21.79 7.91 1.71
C LYS A 244 21.21 9.25 1.29
N ASN A 245 19.88 9.32 1.17
CA ASN A 245 19.22 10.56 0.85
C ASN A 245 19.16 11.38 2.14
N PRO A 246 19.95 12.46 2.30
CA PRO A 246 19.92 13.28 3.50
C PRO A 246 18.57 13.97 3.71
N GLU A 247 17.72 13.98 2.70
CA GLU A 247 16.37 14.56 2.76
C GLU A 247 15.29 13.54 3.13
N LEU A 248 15.62 12.26 3.27
CA LEU A 248 14.64 11.21 3.58
C LEU A 248 13.78 11.57 4.81
N THR A 249 14.41 12.11 5.86
CA THR A 249 13.69 12.56 7.06
C THR A 249 12.69 13.68 6.74
N ARG A 250 13.04 14.61 5.86
CA ARG A 250 12.14 15.69 5.44
C ARG A 250 10.93 15.15 4.67
N TYR A 251 11.14 14.22 3.73
CA TYR A 251 10.05 13.55 3.03
C TYR A 251 9.14 12.80 4.01
N LEU A 252 9.73 12.11 4.98
CA LEU A 252 8.97 11.36 5.99
C LEU A 252 8.15 12.31 6.87
N THR A 253 8.75 13.40 7.36
CA THR A 253 8.05 14.43 8.14
C THR A 253 6.89 15.03 7.34
N ASN A 254 7.14 15.43 6.10
CA ASN A 254 6.10 15.97 5.23
C ASN A 254 4.96 14.97 4.99
N CYS A 255 5.30 13.70 4.83
CA CYS A 255 4.30 12.62 4.67
C CYS A 255 3.43 12.50 5.93
N ILE A 256 4.03 12.48 7.12
CA ILE A 256 3.34 12.41 8.41
C ILE A 256 2.36 13.58 8.55
N GLU A 257 2.82 14.81 8.35
CA GLU A 257 1.97 16.00 8.47
C GLU A 257 0.81 15.99 7.45
N SER A 258 1.08 15.56 6.24
CA SER A 258 0.05 15.43 5.20
C SER A 258 -0.99 14.36 5.56
N PHE A 259 -0.56 13.21 6.08
CA PHE A 259 -1.49 12.16 6.51
C PHE A 259 -2.28 12.56 7.77
N LYS A 260 -1.74 13.36 8.69
CA LYS A 260 -2.52 13.93 9.80
C LYS A 260 -3.69 14.76 9.29
N GLU A 261 -3.43 15.66 8.34
CA GLU A 261 -4.45 16.52 7.77
C GLU A 261 -5.51 15.74 6.97
N MET A 262 -5.08 14.76 6.17
CA MET A 262 -5.99 13.89 5.42
C MET A 262 -6.79 12.97 6.34
N ALA A 263 -6.21 12.42 7.40
CA ALA A 263 -6.90 11.59 8.38
C ALA A 263 -7.93 12.39 9.19
N GLU A 264 -7.65 13.66 9.51
CA GLU A 264 -8.63 14.56 10.12
C GLU A 264 -9.84 14.79 9.20
N HIS A 265 -9.59 15.05 7.90
CA HIS A 265 -10.66 15.19 6.90
C HIS A 265 -11.41 13.86 6.73
N GLY A 266 -10.70 12.75 6.63
CA GLY A 266 -11.26 11.40 6.56
C GLY A 266 -12.20 11.10 7.73
N GLY A 267 -11.82 11.55 8.95
CA GLY A 267 -12.67 11.45 10.14
C GLY A 267 -13.99 12.21 10.01
N LYS A 268 -13.99 13.37 9.36
CA LYS A 268 -15.20 14.17 9.13
C LYS A 268 -16.17 13.50 8.14
N VAL A 269 -15.64 12.79 7.14
CA VAL A 269 -16.45 12.14 6.08
C VAL A 269 -16.62 10.64 6.28
N GLY A 270 -16.00 10.04 7.30
CA GLY A 270 -16.13 8.63 7.66
C GLY A 270 -15.33 7.68 6.74
N VAL A 271 -14.26 8.14 6.10
CA VAL A 271 -13.38 7.37 5.21
C VAL A 271 -11.95 7.39 5.75
N LYS A 272 -11.35 6.22 5.94
CA LYS A 272 -9.95 6.12 6.36
C LYS A 272 -9.00 6.38 5.19
N VAL A 273 -7.87 7.05 5.45
CA VAL A 273 -6.74 7.10 4.52
C VAL A 273 -5.82 5.92 4.76
N THR A 274 -5.36 5.27 3.69
CA THR A 274 -4.49 4.11 3.83
C THR A 274 -3.18 4.28 3.08
N LEU A 275 -2.12 3.67 3.63
CA LEU A 275 -0.82 3.54 3.01
C LEU A 275 -0.60 2.09 2.56
N GLU A 276 -0.27 1.94 1.30
CA GLU A 276 0.13 0.66 0.71
C GLU A 276 1.65 0.62 0.53
N ASN A 277 2.26 -0.55 0.67
CA ASN A 277 3.63 -0.78 0.21
C ASN A 277 3.66 -0.73 -1.32
N HIS A 278 3.86 0.47 -1.86
CA HIS A 278 3.78 0.72 -3.31
C HIS A 278 5.08 1.35 -3.83
N TRP A 279 5.14 2.66 -4.00
CA TRP A 279 6.29 3.39 -4.53
C TRP A 279 6.77 4.47 -3.56
N GLY A 280 8.02 4.90 -3.72
CA GLY A 280 8.59 6.00 -2.93
C GLY A 280 8.80 5.61 -1.47
N LEU A 281 8.39 6.45 -0.54
CA LEU A 281 8.58 6.20 0.89
C LEU A 281 7.95 4.90 1.37
N THR A 282 6.78 4.56 0.84
CA THR A 282 6.00 3.40 1.30
C THR A 282 6.46 2.08 0.69
N ALA A 283 7.47 2.07 -0.18
CA ALA A 283 8.09 0.82 -0.61
C ALA A 283 8.77 0.06 0.55
N ASN A 284 9.12 0.78 1.63
CA ASN A 284 9.68 0.20 2.84
C ASN A 284 8.61 0.11 3.95
N PRO A 285 8.32 -1.08 4.50
CA PRO A 285 7.30 -1.26 5.54
C PRO A 285 7.61 -0.47 6.83
N VAL A 286 8.87 -0.26 7.16
CA VAL A 286 9.28 0.53 8.33
C VAL A 286 8.80 1.97 8.21
N ASN A 287 8.88 2.56 7.02
CA ASN A 287 8.38 3.93 6.79
C ASN A 287 6.86 4.00 6.97
N ILE A 288 6.11 3.01 6.48
CA ILE A 288 4.65 2.95 6.65
C ILE A 288 4.31 2.91 8.14
N ARG A 289 4.98 2.05 8.90
CA ARG A 289 4.76 1.93 10.34
C ARG A 289 5.03 3.25 11.06
N ILE A 290 6.17 3.89 10.78
CA ILE A 290 6.53 5.19 11.38
C ILE A 290 5.45 6.23 11.05
N ILE A 291 5.01 6.31 9.80
CA ILE A 291 3.99 7.28 9.39
C ILE A 291 2.70 7.06 10.19
N ILE A 292 2.21 5.82 10.28
CA ILE A 292 0.94 5.52 10.96
C ILE A 292 1.06 5.80 12.47
N GLU A 293 2.16 5.38 13.10
CA GLU A 293 2.42 5.61 14.53
C GLU A 293 2.47 7.11 14.86
N GLU A 294 3.13 7.91 14.04
CA GLU A 294 3.27 9.36 14.22
C GLU A 294 1.98 10.14 13.85
N VAL A 295 1.22 9.66 12.89
CA VAL A 295 -0.12 10.22 12.57
C VAL A 295 -1.07 9.96 13.72
N ASN A 296 -0.99 8.79 14.35
CA ASN A 296 -1.75 8.40 15.55
C ASN A 296 -3.26 8.70 15.44
N SER A 297 -3.87 8.30 14.34
CA SER A 297 -5.30 8.53 14.08
C SER A 297 -6.01 7.23 13.72
N PRO A 298 -7.24 6.99 14.23
CA PRO A 298 -8.04 5.82 13.82
C PRO A 298 -8.49 5.89 12.36
N PHE A 299 -8.26 7.03 11.69
CA PHE A 299 -8.54 7.24 10.27
C PHE A 299 -7.28 7.14 9.39
N CYS A 300 -6.17 6.63 9.91
CA CYS A 300 -4.96 6.32 9.16
C CYS A 300 -4.54 4.87 9.43
N GLU A 301 -4.42 4.05 8.39
CA GLU A 301 -4.05 2.64 8.53
C GLU A 301 -3.21 2.13 7.35
N ALA A 302 -2.63 0.94 7.50
CA ALA A 302 -1.97 0.25 6.40
C ALA A 302 -3.00 -0.48 5.53
N SER A 303 -2.71 -0.55 4.22
CA SER A 303 -3.40 -1.42 3.26
C SER A 303 -2.34 -2.25 2.52
N PRO A 304 -1.74 -3.27 3.17
CA PRO A 304 -0.64 -4.03 2.59
C PRO A 304 -1.03 -4.75 1.30
N ASP A 305 -0.09 -4.78 0.37
CA ASP A 305 -0.13 -5.59 -0.84
C ASP A 305 0.83 -6.77 -0.71
N PHE A 306 0.42 -7.94 -1.18
CA PHE A 306 1.23 -9.16 -1.03
C PHE A 306 2.51 -9.16 -1.88
N CYS A 307 2.57 -8.38 -2.96
CA CYS A 307 3.66 -8.46 -3.95
C CYS A 307 4.42 -7.16 -4.22
N ASN A 308 3.93 -5.99 -3.77
CA ASN A 308 4.53 -4.68 -4.06
C ASN A 308 5.75 -4.37 -3.19
N TRP A 309 6.64 -5.35 -2.97
CA TRP A 309 7.86 -5.20 -2.19
C TRP A 309 9.04 -4.87 -3.09
N GLU A 310 9.99 -4.10 -2.59
CA GLU A 310 11.25 -3.83 -3.30
C GLU A 310 12.13 -5.08 -3.42
N HIS A 311 12.08 -5.93 -2.39
CA HIS A 311 12.89 -7.14 -2.28
C HIS A 311 12.02 -8.33 -1.90
N GLU A 312 12.30 -9.49 -2.50
CA GLU A 312 11.57 -10.74 -2.23
C GLU A 312 11.56 -11.12 -0.74
N TYR A 313 12.65 -10.89 -0.02
CA TYR A 313 12.73 -11.20 1.41
C TYR A 313 11.76 -10.39 2.29
N LEU A 314 11.28 -9.24 1.82
CA LEU A 314 10.27 -8.45 2.52
C LEU A 314 8.86 -9.04 2.42
N LEU A 315 8.64 -10.00 1.51
CA LEU A 315 7.32 -10.54 1.20
C LEU A 315 6.56 -11.02 2.44
N PHE A 316 7.23 -11.76 3.31
CA PHE A 316 6.61 -12.30 4.52
C PHE A 316 6.79 -11.38 5.74
N HIS A 317 7.99 -10.87 5.94
CA HIS A 317 8.30 -9.99 7.06
C HIS A 317 7.53 -8.67 6.99
N GLY A 318 7.44 -8.06 5.81
CA GLY A 318 6.70 -6.82 5.63
C GLY A 318 5.20 -6.98 5.90
N LEU A 319 4.60 -8.13 5.55
CA LEU A 319 3.21 -8.41 5.90
C LEU A 319 3.03 -8.56 7.42
N GLN A 320 3.94 -9.26 8.11
CA GLN A 320 3.92 -9.39 9.57
C GLN A 320 4.04 -8.03 10.25
N ASP A 321 4.94 -7.17 9.76
CA ASP A 321 5.17 -5.84 10.32
C ASP A 321 3.96 -4.91 10.14
N LEU A 322 3.24 -5.03 9.03
CA LEU A 322 2.12 -4.15 8.69
C LEU A 322 0.75 -4.68 9.12
N ALA A 323 0.61 -5.98 9.35
CA ALA A 323 -0.68 -6.59 9.69
C ALA A 323 -1.36 -5.96 10.93
N PRO A 324 -0.63 -5.58 12.01
CA PRO A 324 -1.25 -4.89 13.17
C PRO A 324 -1.86 -3.52 12.84
N TYR A 325 -1.44 -2.91 11.74
CA TYR A 325 -1.90 -1.59 11.31
C TYR A 325 -2.95 -1.65 10.19
N ALA A 326 -3.30 -2.85 9.72
CA ALA A 326 -4.27 -3.06 8.65
C ALA A 326 -5.62 -3.50 9.22
N HIS A 327 -6.70 -2.81 8.89
CA HIS A 327 -8.03 -3.12 9.45
C HIS A 327 -9.13 -3.23 8.40
N THR A 328 -9.03 -2.53 7.27
CA THR A 328 -10.10 -2.51 6.26
C THR A 328 -9.80 -3.33 5.03
N ASN A 329 -8.71 -3.07 4.33
CA ASN A 329 -8.40 -3.67 3.03
C ASN A 329 -6.95 -4.14 2.93
N VAL A 330 -6.73 -5.27 2.29
CA VAL A 330 -5.43 -5.84 1.93
C VAL A 330 -5.52 -6.36 0.50
N HIS A 331 -4.50 -6.09 -0.32
CA HIS A 331 -4.44 -6.62 -1.67
C HIS A 331 -3.88 -8.04 -1.66
N ALA A 332 -4.78 -9.03 -1.81
CA ALA A 332 -4.38 -10.41 -2.09
C ALA A 332 -3.88 -10.48 -3.52
N LYS A 333 -2.62 -10.10 -3.70
CA LYS A 333 -1.99 -9.95 -5.01
C LYS A 333 -1.24 -11.19 -5.44
N TYR A 334 -1.34 -11.49 -6.74
CA TYR A 334 -0.46 -12.39 -7.44
C TYR A 334 0.30 -11.60 -8.51
N TRP A 335 1.62 -11.68 -8.46
CA TRP A 335 2.53 -11.12 -9.45
C TRP A 335 3.73 -12.03 -9.61
N ASN A 336 3.96 -12.54 -10.81
CA ASN A 336 5.02 -13.53 -11.09
C ASN A 336 6.46 -12.98 -11.00
N ARG A 337 6.64 -11.68 -10.70
CA ARG A 337 7.98 -11.11 -10.48
C ARG A 337 8.77 -11.79 -9.34
N TRP A 338 8.07 -12.39 -8.39
CA TRP A 338 8.62 -13.15 -7.27
C TRP A 338 8.38 -14.66 -7.44
N LYS A 339 8.42 -15.16 -8.68
CA LYS A 339 7.99 -16.53 -9.05
C LYS A 339 6.53 -16.76 -8.66
N ASP A 340 6.21 -17.90 -8.05
CA ASP A 340 4.83 -18.20 -7.65
C ASP A 340 4.61 -17.80 -6.18
N PRO A 341 4.11 -16.58 -5.89
CA PRO A 341 3.87 -16.15 -4.53
C PRO A 341 2.82 -17.05 -3.87
N ASP A 342 3.14 -17.53 -2.66
CA ASP A 342 2.22 -18.36 -1.88
C ASP A 342 1.11 -17.49 -1.26
N VAL A 343 0.04 -17.29 -2.02
CA VAL A 343 -1.11 -16.46 -1.63
C VAL A 343 -1.75 -16.97 -0.34
N GLN A 344 -1.89 -18.30 -0.18
CA GLN A 344 -2.49 -18.86 1.02
C GLN A 344 -1.63 -18.60 2.27
N ARG A 345 -0.30 -18.68 2.14
CA ARG A 345 0.62 -18.33 3.24
C ARG A 345 0.46 -16.87 3.62
N ASN A 346 0.38 -15.96 2.65
CA ASN A 346 0.21 -14.54 2.89
C ASN A 346 -1.13 -14.24 3.60
N VAL A 347 -2.22 -14.88 3.16
CA VAL A 347 -3.52 -14.79 3.86
C VAL A 347 -3.39 -15.29 5.30
N ARG A 348 -2.74 -16.45 5.55
CA ARG A 348 -2.54 -16.98 6.91
C ARG A 348 -1.69 -16.05 7.79
N ILE A 349 -0.67 -15.39 7.24
CA ILE A 349 0.12 -14.38 7.97
C ILE A 349 -0.80 -13.27 8.48
N MET A 350 -1.65 -12.73 7.62
CA MET A 350 -2.60 -11.69 8.00
C MET A 350 -3.59 -12.16 9.07
N LEU A 351 -4.18 -13.35 8.88
CA LEU A 351 -5.13 -13.93 9.83
C LEU A 351 -4.50 -14.21 11.22
N ASN A 352 -3.29 -14.77 11.23
CA ASN A 352 -2.55 -15.05 12.46
C ASN A 352 -2.17 -13.79 13.24
N SER A 353 -2.08 -12.65 12.54
CA SER A 353 -1.85 -11.34 13.14
C SER A 353 -3.16 -10.65 13.57
N GLY A 354 -4.31 -11.32 13.49
CA GLY A 354 -5.60 -10.80 13.91
C GLY A 354 -6.35 -9.96 12.87
N TYR A 355 -5.92 -9.96 11.62
CA TYR A 355 -6.60 -9.20 10.56
C TYR A 355 -8.02 -9.71 10.30
N THR A 356 -8.98 -8.80 10.35
CA THR A 356 -10.42 -9.08 10.16
C THR A 356 -11.04 -8.36 8.95
N GLY A 357 -10.29 -7.55 8.22
CA GLY A 357 -10.74 -6.81 7.04
C GLY A 357 -10.87 -7.69 5.78
N LEU A 358 -10.97 -7.06 4.63
CA LEU A 358 -11.20 -7.72 3.35
C LEU A 358 -9.89 -8.00 2.59
N PHE A 359 -9.90 -9.07 1.83
CA PHE A 359 -8.87 -9.42 0.86
C PHE A 359 -9.36 -9.05 -0.55
N ALA A 360 -8.81 -7.98 -1.12
CA ALA A 360 -9.10 -7.55 -2.49
C ALA A 360 -8.26 -8.38 -3.49
N LEU A 361 -8.94 -8.94 -4.50
CA LEU A 361 -8.32 -9.86 -5.46
C LEU A 361 -7.55 -9.08 -6.53
N GLU A 362 -6.25 -8.91 -6.37
CA GLU A 362 -5.43 -8.12 -7.28
C GLU A 362 -4.43 -8.99 -8.07
N TYR A 363 -4.85 -9.45 -9.23
CA TYR A 363 -3.95 -10.14 -10.16
C TYR A 363 -3.21 -9.12 -11.04
N GLU A 364 -1.88 -9.12 -10.97
CA GLU A 364 -1.05 -8.19 -11.76
C GLU A 364 -0.60 -8.80 -13.07
N GLU A 365 0.09 -9.92 -12.99
CA GLU A 365 0.67 -10.62 -14.13
C GLU A 365 1.03 -12.06 -13.75
N GLY A 366 0.91 -12.97 -14.71
CA GLY A 366 1.23 -14.39 -14.53
C GLY A 366 0.71 -15.22 -15.69
N PRO A 367 0.42 -16.51 -15.47
CA PRO A 367 0.04 -17.43 -16.55
C PRO A 367 -1.39 -17.25 -17.07
N TRP A 368 -2.23 -16.46 -16.40
CA TRP A 368 -3.65 -16.28 -16.72
C TRP A 368 -3.95 -14.90 -17.29
N ASP A 369 -5.09 -14.76 -17.96
CA ASP A 369 -5.67 -13.43 -18.17
C ASP A 369 -6.21 -12.84 -16.86
N GLY A 370 -6.56 -11.55 -16.86
CA GLY A 370 -6.94 -10.85 -15.65
C GLY A 370 -8.17 -11.44 -14.94
N VAL A 371 -9.14 -11.97 -15.69
CA VAL A 371 -10.35 -12.58 -15.13
C VAL A 371 -10.04 -13.93 -14.51
N GLU A 372 -9.30 -14.78 -15.21
CA GLU A 372 -8.91 -16.11 -14.71
C GLU A 372 -7.93 -15.98 -13.53
N GLY A 373 -7.02 -15.00 -13.58
CA GLY A 373 -6.13 -14.69 -12.45
C GLY A 373 -6.88 -14.23 -11.21
N ALA A 374 -7.89 -13.39 -11.36
CA ALA A 374 -8.75 -12.99 -10.24
C ALA A 374 -9.57 -14.17 -9.68
N LYS A 375 -10.06 -15.09 -10.52
CA LYS A 375 -10.70 -16.34 -10.08
C LYS A 375 -9.74 -17.27 -9.36
N TYR A 376 -8.49 -17.37 -9.83
CA TYR A 376 -7.45 -18.11 -9.11
C TYR A 376 -7.27 -17.55 -7.70
N LEU A 377 -7.10 -16.22 -7.57
CA LEU A 377 -6.96 -15.56 -6.26
C LEU A 377 -8.17 -15.79 -5.37
N TYR A 378 -9.39 -15.73 -5.92
CA TYR A 378 -10.61 -16.03 -5.18
C TYR A 378 -10.55 -17.40 -4.52
N ASN A 379 -10.16 -18.43 -5.28
CA ASN A 379 -10.04 -19.80 -4.77
C ASN A 379 -8.92 -19.93 -3.73
N GLN A 380 -7.77 -19.25 -3.93
CA GLN A 380 -6.65 -19.31 -2.98
C GLN A 380 -7.01 -18.63 -1.65
N VAL A 381 -7.69 -17.49 -1.69
CA VAL A 381 -8.13 -16.78 -0.47
C VAL A 381 -9.17 -17.60 0.27
N LEU A 382 -10.19 -18.15 -0.43
CA LEU A 382 -11.21 -19.01 0.18
C LEU A 382 -10.60 -20.24 0.87
N ALA A 383 -9.62 -20.87 0.24
CA ALA A 383 -8.96 -22.06 0.79
C ALA A 383 -8.11 -21.75 2.04
N ALA A 384 -7.69 -20.50 2.21
CA ALA A 384 -6.88 -20.09 3.36
C ALA A 384 -7.72 -19.53 4.53
N LEU A 385 -8.95 -19.05 4.24
CA LEU A 385 -9.96 -18.65 5.23
C LEU A 385 -10.64 -19.84 5.88
#